data_2371e9fe8678e9ed3efd17d11db9d835
#
_entry.id   2371e9fe8678e9ed3efd17d11db9d835
#
_cell.length_a   1.000
_cell.length_b   1.000
_cell.length_c   1.000
_cell.angle_alpha   90.00
_cell.angle_beta   90.00
_cell.angle_gamma   90.00
#
_symmetry.space_group_name_H-M   'P 1'
#
loop_
_entity.id
_entity.type
_entity.pdbx_description
1 polymer ?
#
loop_
_entity_poly.entity_id
_entity_poly.type
_entity_poly.pdbx_seq_one_letter_code
_entity_poly.pdbx_strand_id
1 'polypeptide(L)'
;VLGPHLSDETEFTVELHPLDATTDTLKRLKDGGVNRISMGVQSLDDAILSKMGRGYTFHDAERAFYRIREHFENAGIDLIVGYPGEECALSPRHARLAKWGLAHCSVYSLILEEKSILANQVRRKVSPPPPDDDTTLNRLSIVAAFLKEIGLNRYEIANYAAPQRECRHNFAVWRGEDYVGLGEGAHGRIGRLRFQDFGMDSMKQEEVSPDADMKERTLFRLRT
;
A
#
# COMPACT_ATOMS: atom_id res chain seq x y z
N VAL A 1 -20.72 -10.49 9.61
CA VAL A 1 -21.67 -9.38 9.40
C VAL A 1 -21.73 -8.97 7.92
N LEU A 2 -20.63 -9.00 7.15
CA LEU A 2 -20.63 -8.64 5.71
C LEU A 2 -20.96 -9.81 4.79
N GLY A 3 -20.78 -11.06 5.21
CA GLY A 3 -20.92 -12.26 4.39
C GLY A 3 -22.18 -12.32 3.51
N PRO A 4 -23.39 -12.03 4.03
CA PRO A 4 -24.62 -12.07 3.22
C PRO A 4 -24.71 -11.00 2.12
N HIS A 5 -23.83 -9.99 2.16
CA HIS A 5 -23.83 -8.86 1.22
C HIS A 5 -22.68 -8.92 0.21
N LEU A 6 -21.81 -9.93 0.30
CA LEU A 6 -20.72 -10.14 -0.64
C LEU A 6 -21.20 -11.01 -1.80
N SER A 7 -20.93 -10.58 -3.03
CA SER A 7 -21.08 -11.41 -4.23
C SER A 7 -19.77 -12.14 -4.52
N ASP A 8 -19.82 -13.16 -5.36
CA ASP A 8 -18.62 -13.89 -5.82
C ASP A 8 -17.65 -12.99 -6.59
N GLU A 9 -18.14 -11.87 -7.11
CA GLU A 9 -17.35 -10.87 -7.82
C GLU A 9 -16.74 -9.80 -6.91
N THR A 10 -17.06 -9.77 -5.61
CA THR A 10 -16.57 -8.76 -4.68
C THR A 10 -15.06 -8.95 -4.46
N GLU A 11 -14.26 -7.89 -4.68
CA GLU A 11 -12.88 -7.85 -4.18
C GLU A 11 -12.92 -7.45 -2.70
N PHE A 12 -12.59 -8.40 -1.84
CA PHE A 12 -12.51 -8.17 -0.41
C PHE A 12 -11.05 -8.25 0.04
N THR A 13 -10.44 -7.07 0.19
CA THR A 13 -9.03 -6.91 0.56
C THR A 13 -8.88 -6.71 2.06
N VAL A 14 -7.84 -7.31 2.63
CA VAL A 14 -7.34 -7.00 3.97
C VAL A 14 -5.87 -6.62 3.89
N GLU A 15 -5.53 -5.49 4.50
CA GLU A 15 -4.14 -5.11 4.75
C GLU A 15 -3.65 -5.81 6.03
N LEU A 16 -2.46 -6.41 5.97
CA LEU A 16 -1.99 -7.26 7.04
C LEU A 16 -0.54 -6.93 7.42
N HIS A 17 -0.30 -6.85 8.72
CA HIS A 17 1.07 -6.75 9.23
C HIS A 17 1.74 -8.15 9.20
N PRO A 18 3.04 -8.28 8.87
CA PRO A 18 3.71 -9.58 8.78
C PRO A 18 3.56 -10.45 10.03
N LEU A 19 3.59 -9.85 11.22
CA LEU A 19 3.44 -10.59 12.49
C LEU A 19 2.02 -11.12 12.73
N ASP A 20 1.00 -10.53 12.09
CA ASP A 20 -0.39 -10.95 12.21
C ASP A 20 -0.77 -12.06 11.21
N ALA A 21 0.11 -12.36 10.25
CA ALA A 21 -0.08 -13.41 9.25
C ALA A 21 0.12 -14.82 9.86
N THR A 22 -0.62 -15.14 10.92
CA THR A 22 -0.65 -16.48 11.50
C THR A 22 -1.61 -17.39 10.73
N THR A 23 -1.40 -18.71 10.80
CA THR A 23 -2.28 -19.68 10.13
C THR A 23 -3.74 -19.53 10.57
N ASP A 24 -3.99 -19.28 11.85
CA ASP A 24 -5.34 -19.06 12.39
C ASP A 24 -5.97 -17.78 11.81
N THR A 25 -5.23 -16.65 11.83
CA THR A 25 -5.70 -15.40 11.24
C THR A 25 -6.06 -15.58 9.76
N LEU A 26 -5.17 -16.20 8.98
CA LEU A 26 -5.36 -16.38 7.54
C LEU A 26 -6.55 -17.28 7.23
N LYS A 27 -6.75 -18.35 8.01
CA LYS A 27 -7.92 -19.22 7.88
C LYS A 27 -9.21 -18.46 8.17
N ARG A 28 -9.26 -17.70 9.28
CA ARG A 28 -10.44 -16.89 9.62
C ARG A 28 -10.76 -15.83 8.59
N LEU A 29 -9.75 -15.19 8.01
CA LEU A 29 -9.93 -14.22 6.92
C LEU A 29 -10.51 -14.91 5.67
N LYS A 30 -9.98 -16.07 5.32
CA LYS A 30 -10.47 -16.88 4.19
C LYS A 30 -11.91 -17.31 4.38
N ASP A 31 -12.24 -17.85 5.56
CA ASP A 31 -13.59 -18.27 5.94
C ASP A 31 -14.56 -17.07 5.98
N GLY A 32 -14.05 -15.86 6.27
CA GLY A 32 -14.80 -14.61 6.24
C GLY A 32 -15.02 -14.02 4.83
N GLY A 33 -14.54 -14.68 3.77
CA GLY A 33 -14.74 -14.25 2.38
C GLY A 33 -13.65 -13.33 1.84
N VAL A 34 -12.58 -13.06 2.59
CA VAL A 34 -11.42 -12.31 2.10
C VAL A 34 -10.80 -13.07 0.93
N ASN A 35 -10.50 -12.35 -0.16
CA ASN A 35 -9.93 -12.94 -1.37
C ASN A 35 -8.67 -12.22 -1.88
N ARG A 36 -8.28 -11.11 -1.25
CA ARG A 36 -7.05 -10.37 -1.54
C ARG A 36 -6.36 -9.94 -0.24
N ILE A 37 -5.03 -10.12 -0.17
CA ILE A 37 -4.19 -9.66 0.95
C ILE A 37 -3.15 -8.68 0.42
N SER A 38 -2.97 -7.52 1.09
CA SER A 38 -1.81 -6.65 0.95
C SER A 38 -1.01 -6.68 2.25
N MET A 39 0.25 -7.13 2.18
CA MET A 39 1.08 -7.22 3.37
C MET A 39 2.10 -6.08 3.43
N GLY A 40 2.08 -5.29 4.47
CA GLY A 40 2.98 -4.17 4.69
C GLY A 40 4.41 -4.61 5.01
N VAL A 41 5.22 -4.93 3.99
CA VAL A 41 6.65 -5.30 4.15
C VAL A 41 7.51 -4.06 4.42
N GLN A 42 7.19 -2.95 3.78
CA GLN A 42 7.78 -1.63 3.90
C GLN A 42 9.23 -1.51 3.40
N SER A 43 10.13 -2.41 3.79
CA SER A 43 11.51 -2.44 3.29
C SER A 43 12.06 -3.87 3.23
N LEU A 44 12.99 -4.10 2.34
CA LEU A 44 13.74 -5.35 2.28
C LEU A 44 15.03 -5.30 3.14
N ASP A 45 15.33 -4.17 3.78
CA ASP A 45 16.51 -3.97 4.61
C ASP A 45 16.15 -4.00 6.11
N ASP A 46 16.76 -4.94 6.86
CA ASP A 46 16.49 -5.09 8.29
C ASP A 46 16.92 -3.87 9.11
N ALA A 47 17.98 -3.15 8.69
CA ALA A 47 18.38 -1.93 9.35
C ALA A 47 17.35 -0.81 9.16
N ILE A 48 16.74 -0.72 7.98
CA ILE A 48 15.65 0.21 7.70
C ILE A 48 14.38 -0.21 8.44
N LEU A 49 14.00 -1.50 8.41
CA LEU A 49 12.86 -2.02 9.18
C LEU A 49 12.98 -1.70 10.68
N SER A 50 14.17 -1.88 11.25
CA SER A 50 14.46 -1.53 12.64
C SER A 50 14.31 -0.02 12.90
N LYS A 51 14.83 0.84 12.03
CA LYS A 51 14.68 2.30 12.13
C LYS A 51 13.21 2.74 12.00
N MET A 52 12.41 2.03 11.19
CA MET A 52 10.96 2.23 11.07
C MET A 52 10.18 1.69 12.28
N GLY A 53 10.83 1.00 13.23
CA GLY A 53 10.18 0.41 14.40
C GLY A 53 9.29 -0.79 14.07
N ARG A 54 9.58 -1.53 13.01
CA ARG A 54 8.66 -2.57 12.50
C ARG A 54 8.62 -3.85 13.33
N GLY A 55 9.62 -4.17 14.13
CA GLY A 55 9.62 -5.32 15.04
C GLY A 55 9.71 -6.69 14.35
N TYR A 56 9.98 -6.74 13.04
CA TYR A 56 10.21 -7.94 12.25
C TYR A 56 11.38 -7.73 11.29
N THR A 57 11.95 -8.83 10.79
CA THR A 57 13.00 -8.85 9.78
C THR A 57 12.44 -9.18 8.41
N PHE A 58 13.25 -8.98 7.35
CA PHE A 58 12.92 -9.45 6.01
C PHE A 58 12.59 -10.96 5.99
N HIS A 59 13.33 -11.76 6.77
CA HIS A 59 13.07 -13.21 6.84
C HIS A 59 11.71 -13.52 7.49
N ASP A 60 11.31 -12.75 8.50
CA ASP A 60 9.96 -12.90 9.11
C ASP A 60 8.86 -12.53 8.12
N ALA A 61 9.03 -11.44 7.37
CA ALA A 61 8.11 -11.04 6.31
C ALA A 61 8.04 -12.09 5.19
N GLU A 62 9.18 -12.65 4.78
CA GLU A 62 9.21 -13.73 3.79
C GLU A 62 8.42 -14.96 4.26
N ARG A 63 8.64 -15.42 5.48
CA ARG A 63 7.88 -16.54 6.06
C ARG A 63 6.39 -16.24 6.16
N ALA A 64 6.05 -15.01 6.54
CA ALA A 64 4.67 -14.55 6.60
C ALA A 64 4.01 -14.58 5.22
N PHE A 65 4.72 -14.09 4.19
CA PHE A 65 4.19 -14.10 2.83
C PHE A 65 3.98 -15.51 2.27
N TYR A 66 4.88 -16.45 2.52
CA TYR A 66 4.66 -17.84 2.10
C TYR A 66 3.43 -18.45 2.78
N ARG A 67 3.20 -18.19 4.08
CA ARG A 67 1.95 -18.60 4.75
C ARG A 67 0.71 -17.98 4.11
N ILE A 68 0.76 -16.68 3.74
CA ILE A 68 -0.34 -16.04 3.01
C ILE A 68 -0.62 -16.75 1.70
N ARG A 69 0.44 -17.12 0.94
CA ARG A 69 0.31 -17.80 -0.34
C ARG A 69 -0.30 -19.20 -0.25
N GLU A 70 -0.23 -19.87 0.90
CA GLU A 70 -0.93 -21.15 1.13
C GLU A 70 -2.46 -21.00 1.13
N HIS A 71 -2.97 -19.79 1.42
CA HIS A 71 -4.40 -19.53 1.54
C HIS A 71 -4.94 -18.59 0.46
N PHE A 72 -4.11 -17.69 -0.08
CA PHE A 72 -4.51 -16.61 -0.99
C PHE A 72 -3.63 -16.57 -2.24
N GLU A 73 -4.25 -16.72 -3.41
CA GLU A 73 -3.57 -16.51 -4.69
C GLU A 73 -3.32 -15.02 -4.97
N ASN A 74 -4.30 -14.17 -4.63
CA ASN A 74 -4.19 -12.73 -4.80
C ASN A 74 -3.56 -12.10 -3.57
N ALA A 75 -2.22 -12.20 -3.50
CA ALA A 75 -1.42 -11.68 -2.41
C ALA A 75 -0.36 -10.70 -2.94
N GLY A 76 -0.32 -9.53 -2.34
CA GLY A 76 0.62 -8.45 -2.65
C GLY A 76 1.37 -7.97 -1.43
N ILE A 77 2.30 -7.04 -1.68
CA ILE A 77 3.07 -6.37 -0.64
C ILE A 77 3.12 -4.88 -0.87
N ASP A 78 3.40 -4.13 0.19
CA ASP A 78 3.64 -2.70 0.14
C ASP A 78 5.08 -2.39 0.54
N LEU A 79 5.74 -1.54 -0.25
CA LEU A 79 7.11 -1.07 -0.05
C LEU A 79 7.14 0.46 0.04
N ILE A 80 8.06 0.98 0.85
CA ILE A 80 8.36 2.40 0.95
C ILE A 80 9.79 2.63 0.46
N VAL A 81 9.96 3.57 -0.45
CA VAL A 81 11.25 4.00 -1.01
C VAL A 81 11.58 5.40 -0.51
N GLY A 82 12.85 5.66 -0.25
CA GLY A 82 13.33 6.97 0.17
C GLY A 82 13.40 7.15 1.69
N TYR A 83 13.43 6.06 2.46
CA TYR A 83 13.69 6.18 3.89
C TYR A 83 15.14 6.66 4.14
N PRO A 84 15.37 7.55 5.14
CA PRO A 84 16.73 8.04 5.46
C PRO A 84 17.72 6.92 5.72
N GLY A 85 18.83 6.96 4.99
CA GLY A 85 19.89 5.94 5.09
C GLY A 85 19.60 4.63 4.36
N GLU A 86 18.55 4.59 3.54
CA GLU A 86 18.34 3.49 2.60
C GLU A 86 19.42 3.55 1.50
N GLU A 87 20.09 2.44 1.25
CA GLU A 87 21.01 2.29 0.13
C GLU A 87 20.21 1.78 -1.08
N CYS A 88 20.30 2.52 -2.18
CA CYS A 88 19.55 2.17 -3.38
C CYS A 88 20.33 1.22 -4.27
N ALA A 89 20.44 -0.01 -3.90
CA ALA A 89 20.86 -1.03 -4.82
C ALA A 89 19.87 -2.20 -4.79
N LEU A 90 19.68 -2.86 -5.91
CA LEU A 90 19.05 -4.17 -5.91
C LEU A 90 19.95 -5.08 -5.07
N SER A 91 19.48 -5.42 -3.89
CA SER A 91 20.18 -6.31 -2.97
C SER A 91 19.88 -7.78 -3.31
N PRO A 92 20.66 -8.76 -2.80
CA PRO A 92 20.31 -10.17 -2.93
C PRO A 92 18.91 -10.53 -2.44
N ARG A 93 18.30 -9.69 -1.60
CA ARG A 93 16.92 -9.87 -1.12
C ARG A 93 15.89 -9.65 -2.22
N HIS A 94 16.17 -8.81 -3.23
CA HIS A 94 15.32 -8.68 -4.41
C HIS A 94 15.24 -9.99 -5.21
N ALA A 95 16.36 -10.70 -5.35
CA ALA A 95 16.36 -12.02 -5.99
C ALA A 95 15.53 -13.06 -5.19
N ARG A 96 15.44 -12.93 -3.87
CA ARG A 96 14.54 -13.73 -3.03
C ARG A 96 13.10 -13.28 -3.22
N LEU A 97 12.82 -11.97 -3.21
CA LEU A 97 11.48 -11.43 -3.45
C LEU A 97 10.89 -11.87 -4.79
N ALA A 98 11.71 -12.00 -5.83
CA ALA A 98 11.28 -12.51 -7.14
C ALA A 98 10.66 -13.93 -7.06
N LYS A 99 11.00 -14.71 -6.04
CA LYS A 99 10.49 -16.07 -5.83
C LYS A 99 9.18 -16.14 -5.03
N TRP A 100 8.72 -15.01 -4.47
CA TRP A 100 7.52 -15.01 -3.63
C TRP A 100 6.24 -15.24 -4.43
N GLY A 101 6.25 -15.01 -5.74
CA GLY A 101 5.05 -15.15 -6.58
C GLY A 101 4.02 -14.09 -6.27
N LEU A 102 4.49 -12.84 -6.22
CA LEU A 102 3.63 -11.68 -5.96
C LEU A 102 2.56 -11.54 -7.05
N ALA A 103 1.32 -11.31 -6.62
CA ALA A 103 0.23 -10.90 -7.50
C ALA A 103 0.19 -9.38 -7.68
N HIS A 104 0.68 -8.63 -6.68
CA HIS A 104 0.61 -7.17 -6.62
C HIS A 104 1.75 -6.61 -5.76
N CYS A 105 2.19 -5.39 -6.08
CA CYS A 105 3.12 -4.62 -5.26
C CYS A 105 2.77 -3.14 -5.30
N SER A 106 2.57 -2.54 -4.14
CA SER A 106 2.51 -1.07 -4.01
C SER A 106 3.89 -0.54 -3.65
N VAL A 107 4.33 0.52 -4.31
CA VAL A 107 5.63 1.16 -4.05
C VAL A 107 5.41 2.65 -3.84
N TYR A 108 5.53 3.09 -2.61
CA TYR A 108 5.32 4.47 -2.23
C TYR A 108 6.63 5.19 -1.99
N SER A 109 6.73 6.46 -2.40
CA SER A 109 7.78 7.33 -1.87
C SER A 109 7.46 7.70 -0.42
N LEU A 110 8.49 7.80 0.42
CA LEU A 110 8.31 8.27 1.79
C LEU A 110 7.76 9.69 1.80
N ILE A 111 6.63 9.89 2.46
CA ILE A 111 6.09 11.21 2.79
C ILE A 111 6.44 11.51 4.23
N LEU A 112 7.21 12.59 4.45
CA LEU A 112 7.62 13.01 5.79
C LEU A 112 6.54 13.90 6.41
N GLU A 113 5.60 13.30 7.10
CA GLU A 113 4.56 14.02 7.82
C GLU A 113 5.15 14.81 9.01
N GLU A 114 4.81 16.08 9.12
CA GLU A 114 5.37 17.03 10.12
C GLU A 114 5.28 16.55 11.57
N LYS A 115 4.21 15.83 11.92
CA LYS A 115 3.95 15.33 13.28
C LYS A 115 4.54 13.95 13.53
N SER A 116 5.17 13.32 12.53
CA SER A 116 5.73 11.99 12.69
C SER A 116 6.97 11.97 13.58
N ILE A 117 7.27 10.82 14.17
CA ILE A 117 8.48 10.60 14.95
C ILE A 117 9.71 10.87 14.08
N LEU A 118 9.71 10.42 12.83
CA LEU A 118 10.81 10.62 11.89
C LEU A 118 11.06 12.10 11.60
N ALA A 119 9.99 12.90 11.36
CA ALA A 119 10.15 14.35 11.16
C ALA A 119 10.77 15.05 12.38
N ASN A 120 10.43 14.61 13.58
CA ASN A 120 11.05 15.12 14.80
C ASN A 120 12.53 14.71 14.91
N GLN A 121 12.87 13.47 14.57
CA GLN A 121 14.26 13.00 14.53
C GLN A 121 15.12 13.77 13.51
N VAL A 122 14.57 14.04 12.32
CA VAL A 122 15.24 14.85 11.29
C VAL A 122 15.46 16.29 11.77
N ARG A 123 14.43 16.94 12.33
CA ARG A 123 14.58 18.29 12.92
C ARG A 123 15.65 18.37 14.02
N ARG A 124 15.74 17.32 14.83
CA ARG A 124 16.74 17.23 15.92
C ARG A 124 18.09 16.73 15.45
N LYS A 125 18.28 16.49 14.16
CA LYS A 125 19.51 15.95 13.55
C LYS A 125 19.94 14.58 14.11
N VAL A 126 18.99 13.80 14.62
CA VAL A 126 19.18 12.41 15.07
C VAL A 126 19.12 11.45 13.89
N SER A 127 18.28 11.78 12.90
CA SER A 127 18.21 11.08 11.60
C SER A 127 18.61 12.04 10.48
N PRO A 128 19.28 11.58 9.42
CA PRO A 128 19.46 12.39 8.21
C PRO A 128 18.08 12.69 7.57
N PRO A 129 17.98 13.73 6.74
CA PRO A 129 16.77 13.97 5.95
C PRO A 129 16.54 12.82 4.94
N PRO A 130 15.29 12.66 4.46
CA PRO A 130 15.05 11.84 3.29
C PRO A 130 15.92 12.28 2.10
N PRO A 131 16.19 11.39 1.13
CA PRO A 131 16.85 11.78 -0.11
C PRO A 131 16.05 12.84 -0.86
N ASP A 132 16.72 13.58 -1.75
CA ASP A 132 16.07 14.50 -2.65
C ASP A 132 15.16 13.79 -3.68
N ASP A 133 14.37 14.59 -4.40
CA ASP A 133 13.40 14.07 -5.36
C ASP A 133 14.06 13.28 -6.49
N ASP A 134 15.20 13.74 -7.01
CA ASP A 134 15.92 13.07 -8.11
C ASP A 134 16.43 11.71 -7.66
N THR A 135 17.02 11.62 -6.47
CA THR A 135 17.45 10.36 -5.86
C THR A 135 16.26 9.43 -5.63
N THR A 136 15.15 9.95 -5.13
CA THR A 136 13.92 9.18 -4.89
C THR A 136 13.33 8.64 -6.19
N LEU A 137 13.24 9.47 -7.24
CA LEU A 137 12.75 9.07 -8.56
C LEU A 137 13.65 8.01 -9.20
N ASN A 138 14.96 8.14 -9.08
CA ASN A 138 15.89 7.12 -9.56
C ASN A 138 15.68 5.77 -8.84
N ARG A 139 15.49 5.79 -7.52
CA ARG A 139 15.20 4.58 -6.74
C ARG A 139 13.88 3.93 -7.16
N LEU A 140 12.81 4.72 -7.30
CA LEU A 140 11.53 4.24 -7.79
C LEU A 140 11.67 3.60 -9.18
N SER A 141 12.48 4.19 -10.07
CA SER A 141 12.73 3.65 -11.41
C SER A 141 13.44 2.31 -11.38
N ILE A 142 14.40 2.12 -10.48
CA ILE A 142 15.11 0.85 -10.28
C ILE A 142 14.14 -0.24 -9.79
N VAL A 143 13.32 0.09 -8.78
CA VAL A 143 12.32 -0.85 -8.26
C VAL A 143 11.27 -1.18 -9.32
N ALA A 144 10.82 -0.18 -10.10
CA ALA A 144 9.87 -0.40 -11.19
C ALA A 144 10.42 -1.34 -12.27
N ALA A 145 11.70 -1.18 -12.65
CA ALA A 145 12.36 -2.08 -13.59
C ALA A 145 12.41 -3.52 -13.05
N PHE A 146 12.81 -3.70 -11.80
CA PHE A 146 12.81 -5.00 -11.15
C PHE A 146 11.42 -5.65 -11.10
N LEU A 147 10.37 -4.90 -10.71
CA LEU A 147 9.01 -5.42 -10.67
C LEU A 147 8.53 -5.87 -12.05
N LYS A 148 8.87 -5.11 -13.09
CA LYS A 148 8.57 -5.49 -14.47
C LYS A 148 9.26 -6.80 -14.88
N GLU A 149 10.53 -7.00 -14.49
CA GLU A 149 11.28 -8.23 -14.77
C GLU A 149 10.61 -9.46 -14.14
N ILE A 150 9.98 -9.31 -12.97
CA ILE A 150 9.25 -10.40 -12.31
C ILE A 150 7.78 -10.51 -12.72
N GLY A 151 7.35 -9.79 -13.77
CA GLY A 151 6.02 -9.89 -14.36
C GLY A 151 4.95 -9.00 -13.74
N LEU A 152 5.33 -8.03 -12.89
CA LEU A 152 4.40 -7.05 -12.35
C LEU A 152 4.45 -5.77 -13.19
N ASN A 153 3.37 -5.48 -13.91
CA ASN A 153 3.25 -4.28 -14.72
C ASN A 153 2.66 -3.14 -13.91
N ARG A 154 3.21 -1.95 -14.12
CA ARG A 154 2.66 -0.73 -13.52
C ARG A 154 1.30 -0.42 -14.14
N TYR A 155 0.26 -0.25 -13.34
CA TYR A 155 -1.08 0.09 -13.79
C TYR A 155 -1.57 1.47 -13.29
N GLU A 156 -0.89 2.04 -12.29
CA GLU A 156 -1.02 3.43 -11.86
C GLU A 156 0.32 3.91 -11.24
N ILE A 157 0.37 5.12 -10.66
CA ILE A 157 1.64 5.74 -10.26
C ILE A 157 2.43 4.89 -9.25
N ALA A 158 1.77 4.30 -8.25
CA ALA A 158 2.39 3.61 -7.15
C ALA A 158 2.20 2.07 -7.19
N ASN A 159 1.31 1.56 -8.04
CA ASN A 159 0.87 0.19 -7.98
C ASN A 159 1.25 -0.63 -9.23
N TYR A 160 1.70 -1.85 -8.96
CA TYR A 160 2.16 -2.83 -9.94
C TYR A 160 1.43 -4.15 -9.72
N ALA A 161 1.01 -4.81 -10.78
CA ALA A 161 0.28 -6.08 -10.68
C ALA A 161 0.65 -7.06 -11.79
N ALA A 162 0.48 -8.34 -11.50
CA ALA A 162 0.38 -9.35 -12.53
C ALA A 162 -0.92 -9.13 -13.33
N PRO A 163 -1.01 -9.58 -14.58
CA PRO A 163 -2.23 -9.41 -15.39
C PRO A 163 -3.48 -9.92 -14.67
N GLN A 164 -4.52 -9.10 -14.64
CA GLN A 164 -5.81 -9.39 -13.97
C GLN A 164 -5.73 -9.46 -12.43
N ARG A 165 -4.68 -8.89 -11.84
CA ARG A 165 -4.50 -8.81 -10.38
C ARG A 165 -4.41 -7.36 -9.88
N GLU A 166 -4.78 -6.39 -10.73
CA GLU A 166 -4.88 -4.98 -10.35
C GLU A 166 -5.92 -4.82 -9.23
N CYS A 167 -5.65 -3.93 -8.27
CA CYS A 167 -6.60 -3.61 -7.21
C CYS A 167 -7.78 -2.82 -7.77
N ARG A 168 -8.97 -3.41 -7.73
CA ARG A 168 -10.20 -2.79 -8.26
C ARG A 168 -10.58 -1.53 -7.50
N HIS A 169 -10.39 -1.53 -6.18
CA HIS A 169 -10.61 -0.35 -5.35
C HIS A 169 -9.72 0.82 -5.79
N ASN A 170 -8.43 0.59 -6.04
CA ASN A 170 -7.52 1.65 -6.50
C ASN A 170 -7.97 2.23 -7.85
N PHE A 171 -8.37 1.37 -8.79
CA PHE A 171 -8.93 1.83 -10.06
C PHE A 171 -10.20 2.66 -9.88
N ALA A 172 -11.13 2.22 -9.04
CA ALA A 172 -12.37 2.93 -8.78
C ALA A 172 -12.10 4.34 -8.26
N VAL A 173 -11.20 4.47 -7.26
CA VAL A 173 -10.79 5.78 -6.71
C VAL A 173 -10.16 6.67 -7.78
N TRP A 174 -9.21 6.16 -8.58
CA TRP A 174 -8.54 6.96 -9.63
C TRP A 174 -9.43 7.28 -10.83
N ARG A 175 -10.51 6.53 -11.04
CA ARG A 175 -11.56 6.89 -12.02
C ARG A 175 -12.56 7.88 -11.48
N GLY A 176 -12.47 8.24 -10.19
CA GLY A 176 -13.38 9.16 -9.52
C GLY A 176 -14.74 8.54 -9.25
N GLU A 177 -14.80 7.22 -9.10
CA GLU A 177 -16.01 6.50 -8.70
C GLU A 177 -16.35 6.80 -7.23
N ASP A 178 -17.59 6.58 -6.86
CA ASP A 178 -18.06 6.77 -5.49
C ASP A 178 -17.49 5.68 -4.58
N TYR A 179 -17.11 6.07 -3.36
CA TYR A 179 -16.68 5.15 -2.33
C TYR A 179 -17.04 5.66 -0.94
N VAL A 180 -17.27 4.74 -0.01
CA VAL A 180 -17.65 5.05 1.36
C VAL A 180 -16.56 4.59 2.31
N GLY A 181 -16.03 5.52 3.09
CA GLY A 181 -15.14 5.23 4.21
C GLY A 181 -15.94 5.08 5.49
N LEU A 182 -15.64 4.04 6.27
CA LEU A 182 -16.26 3.77 7.56
C LEU A 182 -15.18 3.68 8.65
N GLY A 183 -15.43 4.30 9.78
CA GLY A 183 -14.55 4.33 10.93
C GLY A 183 -13.67 5.57 11.01
N GLU A 184 -13.08 5.80 12.18
CA GLU A 184 -12.28 6.99 12.50
C GLU A 184 -11.14 7.20 11.50
N GLY A 185 -11.07 8.39 10.93
CA GLY A 185 -10.09 8.78 9.92
C GLY A 185 -10.44 8.40 8.49
N ALA A 186 -11.50 7.59 8.27
CA ALA A 186 -11.87 7.13 6.95
C ALA A 186 -12.42 8.26 6.09
N HIS A 187 -11.99 8.28 4.84
CA HIS A 187 -12.48 9.22 3.83
C HIS A 187 -13.48 8.54 2.89
N GLY A 188 -14.46 9.31 2.41
CA GLY A 188 -15.39 8.86 1.40
C GLY A 188 -15.74 9.95 0.42
N ARG A 189 -16.31 9.54 -0.72
CA ARG A 189 -16.81 10.43 -1.76
C ARG A 189 -18.07 9.85 -2.41
N ILE A 190 -19.09 10.67 -2.52
CA ILE A 190 -20.33 10.35 -3.27
C ILE A 190 -20.61 11.55 -4.18
N GLY A 191 -20.47 11.35 -5.48
CA GLY A 191 -20.56 12.43 -6.46
C GLY A 191 -19.50 13.52 -6.16
N ARG A 192 -19.96 14.73 -5.80
CA ARG A 192 -19.11 15.85 -5.40
C ARG A 192 -19.02 16.04 -3.90
N LEU A 193 -19.73 15.26 -3.12
CA LEU A 193 -19.66 15.31 -1.67
C LEU A 193 -18.49 14.46 -1.18
N ARG A 194 -17.54 15.08 -0.46
CA ARG A 194 -16.49 14.41 0.29
C ARG A 194 -16.84 14.41 1.75
N PHE A 195 -16.44 13.35 2.43
CA PHE A 195 -16.59 13.27 3.88
C PHE A 195 -15.39 12.57 4.51
N GLN A 196 -15.14 12.92 5.75
CA GLN A 196 -14.16 12.26 6.60
C GLN A 196 -14.81 11.99 7.95
N ASP A 197 -14.77 10.73 8.38
CA ASP A 197 -15.24 10.30 9.68
C ASP A 197 -14.15 10.57 10.73
N PHE A 198 -14.50 11.29 11.80
CA PHE A 198 -13.60 11.54 12.94
C PHE A 198 -13.97 10.69 14.17
N GLY A 199 -14.92 9.76 14.03
CA GLY A 199 -15.47 8.98 15.14
C GLY A 199 -16.44 9.78 16.04
N MET A 200 -17.07 9.12 16.98
CA MET A 200 -18.00 9.73 17.96
C MET A 200 -19.03 10.70 17.34
N ASP A 201 -19.68 10.27 16.26
CA ASP A 201 -20.68 11.06 15.53
C ASP A 201 -20.17 12.38 14.93
N SER A 202 -18.86 12.51 14.74
CA SER A 202 -18.19 13.64 14.14
C SER A 202 -17.79 13.34 12.69
N MET A 203 -18.43 14.03 11.73
CA MET A 203 -18.13 13.89 10.30
C MET A 203 -17.89 15.26 9.69
N LYS A 204 -16.74 15.46 9.05
CA LYS A 204 -16.50 16.64 8.23
C LYS A 204 -17.01 16.37 6.81
N GLN A 205 -17.78 17.29 6.27
CA GLN A 205 -18.29 17.23 4.90
C GLN A 205 -17.86 18.46 4.12
N GLU A 206 -17.57 18.26 2.84
CA GLU A 206 -17.20 19.30 1.89
C GLU A 206 -17.87 19.01 0.55
N GLU A 207 -18.60 19.98 0.00
CA GLU A 207 -19.07 19.89 -1.39
C GLU A 207 -18.03 20.51 -2.32
N VAL A 208 -17.46 19.68 -3.18
CA VAL A 208 -16.47 20.10 -4.17
C VAL A 208 -17.15 20.86 -5.30
N SER A 209 -16.67 22.06 -5.63
CA SER A 209 -17.22 22.84 -6.74
C SER A 209 -17.06 22.10 -8.08
N PRO A 210 -17.96 22.34 -9.07
CA PRO A 210 -17.86 21.67 -10.38
C PRO A 210 -16.48 21.86 -11.05
N ASP A 211 -15.87 23.02 -10.94
CA ASP A 211 -14.56 23.32 -11.53
C ASP A 211 -13.43 22.54 -10.81
N ALA A 212 -13.49 22.48 -9.48
CA ALA A 212 -12.52 21.69 -8.70
C ALA A 212 -12.67 20.20 -8.97
N ASP A 213 -13.90 19.68 -9.06
CA ASP A 213 -14.18 18.29 -9.40
C ASP A 213 -13.63 17.92 -10.80
N MET A 214 -13.84 18.79 -11.78
CA MET A 214 -13.31 18.57 -13.13
C MET A 214 -11.77 18.53 -13.14
N LYS A 215 -11.10 19.44 -12.42
CA LYS A 215 -9.64 19.46 -12.31
C LYS A 215 -9.11 18.20 -11.66
N GLU A 216 -9.73 17.74 -10.58
CA GLU A 216 -9.35 16.49 -9.92
C GLU A 216 -9.50 15.26 -10.80
N ARG A 217 -10.66 15.11 -11.44
CA ARG A 217 -10.90 14.00 -12.36
C ARG A 217 -9.89 13.99 -13.51
N THR A 218 -9.47 15.18 -13.97
CA THR A 218 -8.41 15.28 -14.98
C THR A 218 -7.08 14.80 -14.43
N LEU A 219 -6.70 15.23 -13.22
CA LEU A 219 -5.47 14.78 -12.56
C LEU A 219 -5.50 13.26 -12.28
N PHE A 220 -6.62 12.71 -11.84
CA PHE A 220 -6.77 11.27 -11.59
C PHE A 220 -6.56 10.44 -12.85
N ARG A 221 -7.10 10.88 -14.01
CA ARG A 221 -6.91 10.21 -15.31
C ARG A 221 -5.46 10.21 -15.79
N LEU A 222 -4.62 11.12 -15.30
CA LEU A 222 -3.19 11.12 -15.60
C LEU A 222 -2.39 10.10 -14.76
N ARG A 223 -3.03 9.47 -13.78
CA ARG A 223 -2.39 8.47 -12.91
C ARG A 223 -2.50 7.04 -13.44
N THR A 224 -3.46 6.73 -14.29
CA THR A 224 -3.76 5.38 -14.84
C THR A 224 -3.37 5.22 -16.29
#